data_1cc5be4d1255a27a020b8471a6de3480
#
_entry.id   1cc5be4d1255a27a020b8471a6de3480
#
_cell.length_a   1.000
_cell.length_b   1.000
_cell.length_c   1.000
_cell.angle_alpha   90.00
_cell.angle_beta   90.00
_cell.angle_gamma   90.00
#
_symmetry.space_group_name_H-M   'P 1'
#
loop_
_entity.id
_entity.type
_entity.pdbx_description
1 polymer ?
#
loop_
_entity_poly.entity_id
_entity_poly.type
_entity_poly.pdbx_seq_one_letter_code
_entity_poly.pdbx_strand_id
1 'polypeptide(L)'
;MVLGDILKRWKQLKGETAILCTGTDEHGLKVQRASAKAGVEPKLFCDKGAAIFKELAQKALITNDHFVRTTDQEHKDAVEYAWV
;
A
#
# COMPACT_ATOMS: atom_id res chain seq x y z
N MET A 1 -1.81 0.56 9.15
CA MET A 1 -1.48 -0.86 8.87
C MET A 1 -1.69 -1.74 10.09
N VAL A 2 -1.06 -1.44 11.20
CA VAL A 2 -1.20 -2.23 12.45
C VAL A 2 -2.64 -2.25 12.99
N LEU A 3 -3.30 -1.10 13.05
CA LEU A 3 -4.70 -1.02 13.50
C LEU A 3 -5.63 -1.85 12.61
N GLY A 4 -5.46 -1.77 11.30
CA GLY A 4 -6.24 -2.59 10.36
C GLY A 4 -6.04 -4.08 10.58
N ASP A 5 -4.81 -4.50 10.83
CA ASP A 5 -4.48 -5.90 11.13
C ASP A 5 -5.12 -6.37 12.45
N ILE A 6 -5.11 -5.54 13.48
CA ILE A 6 -5.77 -5.83 14.76
C ILE A 6 -7.27 -6.05 14.55
N LEU A 7 -7.93 -5.17 13.81
CA LEU A 7 -9.36 -5.27 13.52
C LEU A 7 -9.69 -6.52 12.69
N LYS A 8 -8.85 -6.85 11.70
CA LYS A 8 -9.00 -8.08 10.93
C LYS A 8 -8.92 -9.32 11.82
N ARG A 9 -7.87 -9.42 12.65
CA ARG A 9 -7.67 -10.56 13.55
C ARG A 9 -8.81 -10.68 14.57
N TRP A 10 -9.29 -9.59 15.10
CA TRP A 10 -10.44 -9.56 15.99
C TRP A 10 -11.68 -10.12 15.32
N LYS A 11 -11.98 -9.67 14.11
CA LYS A 11 -13.12 -10.17 13.34
C LYS A 11 -13.01 -11.66 13.03
N GLN A 12 -11.83 -12.12 12.66
CA GLN A 12 -11.56 -13.55 12.42
C GLN A 12 -11.76 -14.38 13.69
N LEU A 13 -11.32 -13.90 14.85
CA LEU A 13 -11.56 -14.57 16.14
C LEU A 13 -13.03 -14.71 16.46
N LYS A 14 -13.86 -13.77 15.99
CA LYS A 14 -15.32 -13.83 16.12
C LYS A 14 -16.01 -14.74 15.09
N GLY A 15 -15.25 -15.40 14.23
CA GLY A 15 -15.79 -16.26 13.18
C GLY A 15 -16.26 -15.53 11.93
N GLU A 16 -15.96 -14.23 11.80
CA GLU A 16 -16.31 -13.45 10.63
C GLU A 16 -15.20 -13.50 9.57
N THR A 17 -15.57 -13.41 8.29
CA THR A 17 -14.59 -13.22 7.21
C THR A 17 -14.11 -11.77 7.21
N ALA A 18 -12.81 -11.57 7.21
CA ALA A 18 -12.21 -10.25 7.15
C ALA A 18 -11.02 -10.22 6.20
N ILE A 19 -10.94 -9.19 5.39
CA ILE A 19 -9.89 -8.95 4.41
C ILE A 19 -9.21 -7.62 4.73
N LEU A 20 -7.88 -7.61 4.75
CA LEU A 20 -7.08 -6.40 4.92
C LEU A 20 -6.41 -6.05 3.60
N CYS A 21 -6.72 -4.87 3.09
CA CYS A 21 -6.00 -4.26 1.99
C CYS A 21 -5.17 -3.09 2.53
N THR A 22 -3.91 -3.08 2.21
CA THR A 22 -2.99 -1.98 2.52
C THR A 22 -2.20 -1.61 1.27
N GLY A 23 -1.40 -0.58 1.36
CA GLY A 23 -0.62 -0.17 0.19
C GLY A 23 0.09 1.16 0.38
N THR A 24 0.58 1.69 -0.73
CA THR A 24 1.31 2.96 -0.78
C THR A 24 0.62 3.95 -1.71
N ASP A 25 0.51 5.19 -1.24
CA ASP A 25 0.13 6.33 -2.07
C ASP A 25 1.42 6.89 -2.70
N GLU A 26 1.51 6.79 -4.03
CA GLU A 26 2.75 7.06 -4.77
C GLU A 26 2.65 8.29 -5.68
N HIS A 27 1.61 9.09 -5.51
CA HIS A 27 1.39 10.30 -6.30
C HIS A 27 1.65 11.58 -5.48
N GLY A 28 1.88 12.65 -6.20
CA GLY A 28 1.94 13.98 -5.67
C GLY A 28 3.33 14.61 -5.61
N LEU A 29 3.35 15.89 -5.23
CA LEU A 29 4.53 16.74 -5.25
C LEU A 29 5.59 16.31 -4.23
N LYS A 30 5.16 15.77 -3.08
CA LYS A 30 6.07 15.30 -2.04
C LYS A 30 6.96 14.17 -2.53
N VAL A 31 6.37 13.21 -3.25
CA VAL A 31 7.10 12.08 -3.85
C VAL A 31 8.09 12.58 -4.90
N GLN A 32 7.65 13.49 -5.77
CA GLN A 32 8.51 14.08 -6.79
C GLN A 32 9.71 14.81 -6.17
N ARG A 33 9.47 15.61 -5.13
CA ARG A 33 10.52 16.33 -4.42
C ARG A 33 11.50 15.39 -3.71
N ALA A 34 10.97 14.37 -3.05
CA ALA A 34 11.80 13.38 -2.34
C ALA A 34 12.67 12.59 -3.32
N SER A 35 12.14 12.17 -4.45
CA SER A 35 12.90 11.45 -5.48
C SER A 35 13.99 12.33 -6.11
N ALA A 36 13.67 13.59 -6.40
CA ALA A 36 14.63 14.56 -6.92
C ALA A 36 15.77 14.80 -5.93
N LYS A 37 15.46 14.95 -4.64
CA LYS A 37 16.46 15.13 -3.58
C LYS A 37 17.37 13.92 -3.43
N ALA A 38 16.84 12.71 -3.62
CA ALA A 38 17.60 11.47 -3.59
C ALA A 38 18.38 11.20 -4.89
N GLY A 39 18.14 11.98 -5.95
CA GLY A 39 18.77 11.78 -7.25
C GLY A 39 18.30 10.53 -7.98
N VAL A 40 17.07 10.09 -7.73
CA VAL A 40 16.48 8.84 -8.25
C VAL A 40 15.23 9.17 -9.06
N GLU A 41 14.97 8.40 -10.12
CA GLU A 41 13.73 8.51 -10.87
C GLU A 41 12.51 8.24 -9.96
N PRO A 42 11.40 9.01 -10.08
CA PRO A 42 10.24 8.85 -9.21
C PRO A 42 9.69 7.42 -9.13
N LYS A 43 9.58 6.73 -10.25
CA LYS A 43 9.10 5.34 -10.27
C LYS A 43 10.03 4.41 -9.48
N LEU A 44 11.33 4.51 -9.70
CA LEU A 44 12.32 3.70 -8.98
C LEU A 44 12.34 4.02 -7.49
N PHE A 45 12.18 5.28 -7.13
CA PHE A 45 12.03 5.72 -5.75
C PHE A 45 10.82 5.07 -5.08
N CYS A 46 9.66 5.06 -5.75
CA CYS A 46 8.46 4.43 -5.26
C CYS A 46 8.58 2.90 -5.19
N ASP A 47 9.24 2.26 -6.13
CA ASP A 47 9.50 0.81 -6.12
C ASP A 47 10.29 0.41 -4.87
N LYS A 48 11.34 1.15 -4.54
CA LYS A 48 12.14 0.94 -3.33
C LYS A 48 11.34 1.18 -2.06
N GLY A 49 10.54 2.25 -2.03
CA GLY A 49 9.67 2.58 -0.91
C GLY A 49 8.63 1.50 -0.64
N ALA A 50 7.96 1.02 -1.69
CA ALA A 50 6.98 -0.07 -1.59
C ALA A 50 7.62 -1.36 -1.06
N ALA A 51 8.83 -1.70 -1.50
CA ALA A 51 9.56 -2.86 -1.01
C ALA A 51 9.86 -2.77 0.48
N ILE A 52 10.24 -1.59 0.96
CA ILE A 52 10.50 -1.33 2.40
C ILE A 52 9.21 -1.52 3.21
N PHE A 53 8.08 -0.99 2.75
CA PHE A 53 6.79 -1.15 3.43
C PHE A 53 6.34 -2.60 3.46
N LYS A 54 6.53 -3.36 2.38
CA LYS A 54 6.23 -4.79 2.35
C LYS A 54 7.10 -5.56 3.35
N GLU A 55 8.37 -5.25 3.43
CA GLU A 55 9.29 -5.86 4.41
C GLU A 55 8.87 -5.53 5.84
N LEU A 56 8.50 -4.27 6.12
CA LEU A 56 7.98 -3.86 7.42
C LEU A 56 6.73 -4.65 7.79
N ALA A 57 5.80 -4.81 6.86
CA ALA A 57 4.59 -5.60 7.10
C ALA A 57 4.92 -7.06 7.46
N GLN A 58 5.88 -7.67 6.78
CA GLN A 58 6.33 -9.03 7.09
C GLN A 58 6.96 -9.11 8.49
N LYS A 59 7.84 -8.17 8.83
CA LYS A 59 8.50 -8.14 10.15
C LYS A 59 7.52 -7.89 11.30
N ALA A 60 6.49 -7.09 11.06
CA ALA A 60 5.42 -6.82 12.02
C ALA A 60 4.34 -7.90 12.05
N LEU A 61 4.46 -8.97 11.27
CA LEU A 61 3.49 -10.06 11.16
C LEU A 61 2.08 -9.58 10.75
N ILE A 62 2.02 -8.57 9.90
CA ILE A 62 0.76 -8.06 9.35
C ILE A 62 0.17 -9.09 8.39
N THR A 63 -1.12 -9.39 8.56
CA THR A 63 -1.84 -10.40 7.77
C THR A 63 -2.61 -9.77 6.62
N ASN A 64 -2.00 -8.84 5.90
CA ASN A 64 -2.63 -8.23 4.74
C ASN A 64 -2.84 -9.24 3.60
N ASP A 65 -4.04 -9.20 3.02
CA ASP A 65 -4.40 -10.05 1.88
C ASP A 65 -3.94 -9.43 0.56
N HIS A 66 -3.98 -8.11 0.50
CA HIS A 66 -3.60 -7.33 -0.68
C HIS A 66 -2.66 -6.20 -0.30
N PHE A 67 -1.69 -5.96 -1.17
CA PHE A 67 -0.85 -4.76 -1.12
C PHE A 67 -1.02 -4.01 -2.44
N VAL A 68 -1.66 -2.86 -2.40
CA VAL A 68 -2.02 -2.06 -3.58
C VAL A 68 -1.13 -0.82 -3.65
N ARG A 69 -0.55 -0.59 -4.82
CA ARG A 69 0.15 0.66 -5.13
C ARG A 69 -0.75 1.53 -6.00
N THR A 70 -0.82 2.82 -5.73
CA THR A 70 -1.63 3.74 -6.55
C THR A 70 -1.13 3.85 -7.99
N THR A 71 0.08 3.38 -8.27
CA THR A 71 0.66 3.26 -9.62
C THR A 71 0.35 1.93 -10.31
N ASP A 72 -0.25 0.97 -9.64
CA ASP A 72 -0.66 -0.30 -10.25
C ASP A 72 -1.73 -0.07 -11.31
N GLN A 73 -1.67 -0.84 -12.39
CA GLN A 73 -2.65 -0.70 -13.49
C GLN A 73 -4.07 -1.00 -13.01
N GLU A 74 -4.23 -2.02 -12.20
CA GLU A 74 -5.55 -2.37 -11.63
C GLU A 74 -6.16 -1.22 -10.81
N HIS A 75 -5.33 -0.49 -10.07
CA HIS A 75 -5.79 0.69 -9.34
C HIS A 75 -6.22 1.81 -10.30
N LYS A 76 -5.45 2.06 -11.36
CA LYS A 76 -5.78 3.05 -12.37
C LYS A 76 -7.10 2.73 -13.06
N ASP A 77 -7.28 1.49 -13.46
CA ASP A 77 -8.50 1.01 -14.10
C ASP A 77 -9.73 1.19 -13.18
N ALA A 78 -9.57 0.88 -11.90
CA ALA A 78 -10.62 1.07 -10.91
C ALA A 78 -10.99 2.55 -10.72
N VAL A 79 -9.99 3.42 -10.67
CA VAL A 79 -10.21 4.88 -10.55
C VAL A 79 -10.93 5.42 -11.78
N GLU A 80 -10.49 5.04 -12.98
CA GLU A 80 -11.14 5.45 -14.23
C GLU A 80 -12.59 5.00 -14.29
N TYR A 81 -12.88 3.78 -13.87
CA TYR A 81 -14.24 3.24 -13.81
C TYR A 81 -15.12 4.00 -12.81
N ALA A 82 -14.57 4.33 -11.64
CA ALA A 82 -15.31 5.04 -10.59
C ALA A 82 -15.51 6.54 -10.90
N TRP A 83 -14.63 7.12 -11.70
CA TRP A 83 -14.66 8.54 -12.06
C TRP A 83 -15.61 8.79 -13.21
N VAL A 84 -16.82 9.19 -12.88
CA VAL A 84 -17.86 9.47 -13.89
C VAL A 84 -18.25 10.93 -13.87
#